data_e839bf2a009395765b369ed75fa7c2e5
#
_entry.id   e839bf2a009395765b369ed75fa7c2e5
#
_cell.length_a   1.000
_cell.length_b   1.000
_cell.length_c   1.000
_cell.angle_alpha   90.00
_cell.angle_beta   90.00
_cell.angle_gamma   90.00
#
_symmetry.space_group_name_H-M   'P 1'
#
loop_
_entity.id
_entity.type
_entity.pdbx_description
1 polymer ?
#
loop_
_entity_poly.entity_id
_entity_poly.type
_entity_poly.pdbx_seq_one_letter_code
_entity_poly.pdbx_strand_id
1 'polypeptide(L)'
;MHDAAALHVVEVLLVIGMAAWDARPLLSGEMARRFPRVFWTAAGLIIAIAVAALLAAIYAPALLHLMIVVAVALTSAAAWLGRVNYGRSRGLPPGSLSLQASIDALFDRSFYRNSAAWLGPVFKTLQFYQPTVCVVGLDRAHTLLRTYEDALGPSVQGFSRAIPQGFLRYMSIETHGVYGPMFRRALSSRVVSHHAAAMALAASRVLGDAARKADRAGGVLPDPYLDEMIDEAFLAVLFGLSPDDPDLPQLKSAYAPIARLHISSRPTPAVLAALAGVRQVLTARCARWRALPDAEVPICALSEFAKIDAGMPDDTCLDNLVFIYRISTMNVAGLLRWVLAHLAGHPDWISRLRAELDAETPSDGPALADRIVMETLRLSQAEYLYRRLRNDIGFEGYVLPKGWLVRLCIWESHRASDNFPEPDRFDPDRFLRDQPRTAYMPFGGDRHACNGVSLSNVICRVFLEELTRSYTWSVVGADAVEREFRHWSHWRPSRRMRLRLEPRRDAFSAAGQPARSQA
;
A
#
# COMPACT_ATOMS: atom_id res chain seq x y z
N MET A 1 -49.72 36.40 -18.56
CA MET A 1 -48.65 36.60 -17.56
C MET A 1 -48.45 35.42 -16.63
N HIS A 2 -49.48 34.68 -16.20
CA HIS A 2 -49.29 33.51 -15.31
C HIS A 2 -48.55 32.34 -15.96
N ASP A 3 -48.78 32.09 -17.25
CA ASP A 3 -48.14 30.97 -17.97
C ASP A 3 -46.62 31.16 -18.17
N ALA A 4 -46.17 32.39 -18.40
CA ALA A 4 -44.73 32.68 -18.57
C ALA A 4 -43.93 32.52 -17.26
N ALA A 5 -44.54 32.91 -16.13
CA ALA A 5 -43.92 32.75 -14.82
C ALA A 5 -43.81 31.27 -14.42
N ALA A 6 -44.81 30.47 -14.72
CA ALA A 6 -44.80 29.03 -14.48
C ALA A 6 -43.73 28.33 -15.34
N LEU A 7 -43.54 28.76 -16.60
CA LEU A 7 -42.52 28.22 -17.49
C LEU A 7 -41.13 28.49 -16.95
N HIS A 8 -40.82 29.72 -16.49
CA HIS A 8 -39.53 30.05 -15.94
C HIS A 8 -39.20 29.29 -14.63
N VAL A 9 -40.20 28.99 -13.80
CA VAL A 9 -40.02 28.16 -12.63
C VAL A 9 -39.58 26.74 -13.03
N VAL A 10 -40.23 26.14 -14.04
CA VAL A 10 -39.83 24.82 -14.54
C VAL A 10 -38.42 24.84 -15.13
N GLU A 11 -38.08 25.87 -15.87
CA GLU A 11 -36.73 26.04 -16.45
C GLU A 11 -35.64 26.15 -15.39
N VAL A 12 -35.88 26.94 -14.34
CA VAL A 12 -34.95 27.07 -13.20
C VAL A 12 -34.77 25.71 -12.50
N LEU A 13 -35.85 25.00 -12.23
CA LEU A 13 -35.81 23.68 -11.60
C LEU A 13 -35.06 22.65 -12.47
N LEU A 14 -35.21 22.74 -13.80
CA LEU A 14 -34.46 21.89 -14.74
C LEU A 14 -32.95 22.13 -14.65
N VAL A 15 -32.49 23.39 -14.70
CA VAL A 15 -31.07 23.73 -14.60
C VAL A 15 -30.48 23.24 -13.27
N ILE A 16 -31.18 23.49 -12.16
CA ILE A 16 -30.74 23.05 -10.82
C ILE A 16 -30.72 21.53 -10.73
N GLY A 17 -31.78 20.86 -11.21
CA GLY A 17 -31.88 19.40 -11.18
C GLY A 17 -30.79 18.73 -11.98
N MET A 18 -30.43 19.24 -13.15
CA MET A 18 -29.36 18.70 -13.98
C MET A 18 -28.00 18.92 -13.33
N ALA A 19 -27.72 20.13 -12.81
CA ALA A 19 -26.49 20.42 -12.11
C ALA A 19 -26.32 19.52 -10.86
N ALA A 20 -27.39 19.34 -10.09
CA ALA A 20 -27.36 18.46 -8.91
C ALA A 20 -27.21 16.99 -9.31
N TRP A 21 -27.83 16.56 -10.40
CA TRP A 21 -27.67 15.20 -10.92
C TRP A 21 -26.24 14.91 -11.35
N ASP A 22 -25.60 15.81 -12.08
CA ASP A 22 -24.23 15.64 -12.55
C ASP A 22 -23.22 15.69 -11.39
N ALA A 23 -23.49 16.50 -10.36
CA ALA A 23 -22.64 16.64 -9.18
C ALA A 23 -22.96 15.63 -8.06
N ARG A 24 -24.02 14.83 -8.16
CA ARG A 24 -24.46 13.89 -7.10
C ARG A 24 -23.33 13.00 -6.53
N PRO A 25 -22.35 12.51 -7.34
CA PRO A 25 -21.28 11.70 -6.80
C PRO A 25 -20.41 12.46 -5.79
N LEU A 26 -20.27 13.79 -5.98
CA LEU A 26 -19.49 14.67 -5.12
C LEU A 26 -20.27 15.12 -3.87
N LEU A 27 -21.59 14.95 -3.87
CA LEU A 27 -22.50 15.36 -2.79
C LEU A 27 -22.87 14.23 -1.84
N SER A 28 -22.17 13.11 -1.89
CA SER A 28 -22.42 11.98 -0.98
C SER A 28 -21.98 12.31 0.45
N GLY A 29 -22.65 11.73 1.44
CA GLY A 29 -22.27 11.88 2.84
C GLY A 29 -20.84 11.38 3.14
N GLU A 30 -20.34 10.44 2.35
CA GLU A 30 -18.96 9.98 2.44
C GLU A 30 -17.98 11.05 1.94
N MET A 31 -18.30 11.74 0.86
CA MET A 31 -17.51 12.88 0.37
C MET A 31 -17.50 14.02 1.37
N ALA A 32 -18.62 14.32 2.02
CA ALA A 32 -18.70 15.35 3.06
C ALA A 32 -17.77 15.04 4.24
N ARG A 33 -17.71 13.78 4.64
CA ARG A 33 -16.84 13.33 5.76
C ARG A 33 -15.36 13.28 5.39
N ARG A 34 -15.03 12.78 4.20
CA ARG A 34 -13.64 12.48 3.79
C ARG A 34 -12.96 13.63 3.06
N PHE A 35 -13.73 14.36 2.26
CA PHE A 35 -13.25 15.47 1.43
C PHE A 35 -14.15 16.70 1.60
N PRO A 36 -14.25 17.29 2.80
CA PRO A 36 -15.20 18.37 3.07
C PRO A 36 -15.02 19.55 2.11
N ARG A 37 -13.78 19.87 1.71
CA ARG A 37 -13.55 20.95 0.75
C ARG A 37 -14.16 20.68 -0.61
N VAL A 38 -14.03 19.45 -1.14
CA VAL A 38 -14.62 19.05 -2.44
C VAL A 38 -16.14 19.06 -2.34
N PHE A 39 -16.70 18.49 -1.29
CA PHE A 39 -18.14 18.50 -1.03
C PHE A 39 -18.70 19.92 -0.97
N TRP A 40 -18.14 20.79 -0.13
CA TRP A 40 -18.61 22.15 0.03
C TRP A 40 -18.38 23.02 -1.20
N THR A 41 -17.32 22.78 -1.97
CA THR A 41 -17.12 23.46 -3.27
C THR A 41 -18.19 23.04 -4.27
N ALA A 42 -18.50 21.74 -4.39
CA ALA A 42 -19.55 21.25 -5.26
C ALA A 42 -20.95 21.77 -4.84
N ALA A 43 -21.26 21.76 -3.55
CA ALA A 43 -22.50 22.30 -3.01
C ALA A 43 -22.60 23.82 -3.26
N GLY A 44 -21.54 24.55 -3.01
CA GLY A 44 -21.48 26.00 -3.28
C GLY A 44 -21.66 26.35 -4.76
N LEU A 45 -21.07 25.55 -5.66
CA LEU A 45 -21.26 25.72 -7.10
C LEU A 45 -22.70 25.50 -7.52
N ILE A 46 -23.39 24.48 -6.99
CA ILE A 46 -24.82 24.25 -7.28
C ILE A 46 -25.67 25.40 -6.77
N ILE A 47 -25.39 25.92 -5.57
CA ILE A 47 -26.09 27.08 -5.02
C ILE A 47 -25.86 28.31 -5.93
N ALA A 48 -24.63 28.54 -6.38
CA ALA A 48 -24.32 29.63 -7.29
C ALA A 48 -25.06 29.50 -8.64
N ILE A 49 -25.12 28.28 -9.20
CA ILE A 49 -25.90 28.00 -10.41
C ILE A 49 -27.38 28.26 -10.17
N ALA A 50 -27.93 27.84 -9.02
CA ALA A 50 -29.34 28.05 -8.67
C ALA A 50 -29.69 29.55 -8.56
N VAL A 51 -28.83 30.34 -7.90
CA VAL A 51 -28.95 31.79 -7.77
C VAL A 51 -28.87 32.46 -9.15
N ALA A 52 -27.87 32.06 -9.96
CA ALA A 52 -27.72 32.59 -11.32
C ALA A 52 -28.93 32.28 -12.21
N ALA A 53 -29.48 31.06 -12.15
CA ALA A 53 -30.66 30.67 -12.88
C ALA A 53 -31.90 31.49 -12.44
N LEU A 54 -32.05 31.73 -11.14
CA LEU A 54 -33.15 32.55 -10.60
C LEU A 54 -33.05 34.00 -11.04
N LEU A 55 -31.86 34.58 -10.97
CA LEU A 55 -31.60 35.95 -11.43
C LEU A 55 -31.82 36.07 -12.95
N ALA A 56 -31.36 35.08 -13.71
CA ALA A 56 -31.61 35.03 -15.16
C ALA A 56 -33.10 34.95 -15.49
N ALA A 57 -33.88 34.16 -14.75
CA ALA A 57 -35.34 34.08 -14.93
C ALA A 57 -36.04 35.44 -14.72
N ILE A 58 -35.54 36.26 -13.79
CA ILE A 58 -36.14 37.55 -13.44
C ILE A 58 -35.67 38.66 -14.38
N TYR A 59 -34.37 38.73 -14.70
CA TYR A 59 -33.76 39.89 -15.36
C TYR A 59 -33.29 39.63 -16.79
N ALA A 60 -33.10 38.39 -17.19
CA ALA A 60 -32.53 38.05 -18.49
C ALA A 60 -33.01 36.66 -18.98
N PRO A 61 -34.29 36.46 -19.35
CA PRO A 61 -34.81 35.16 -19.75
C PRO A 61 -34.05 34.47 -20.88
N ALA A 62 -33.48 35.24 -21.80
CA ALA A 62 -32.60 34.68 -22.85
C ALA A 62 -31.35 33.97 -22.28
N LEU A 63 -30.81 34.49 -21.19
CA LEU A 63 -29.69 33.86 -20.50
C LEU A 63 -30.12 32.55 -19.82
N LEU A 64 -31.32 32.49 -19.26
CA LEU A 64 -31.86 31.24 -18.70
C LEU A 64 -32.01 30.16 -19.78
N HIS A 65 -32.52 30.50 -20.96
CA HIS A 65 -32.59 29.55 -22.07
C HIS A 65 -31.20 29.06 -22.50
N LEU A 66 -30.19 29.97 -22.53
CA LEU A 66 -28.83 29.57 -22.81
C LEU A 66 -28.28 28.62 -21.72
N MET A 67 -28.55 28.89 -20.46
CA MET A 67 -28.16 28.01 -19.34
C MET A 67 -28.76 26.61 -19.48
N ILE A 68 -30.04 26.52 -19.89
CA ILE A 68 -30.70 25.23 -20.16
C ILE A 68 -30.02 24.50 -21.30
N VAL A 69 -29.75 25.17 -22.42
CA VAL A 69 -29.08 24.57 -23.57
C VAL A 69 -27.70 24.03 -23.17
N VAL A 70 -26.93 24.81 -22.42
CA VAL A 70 -25.61 24.40 -21.92
C VAL A 70 -25.73 23.21 -20.95
N ALA A 71 -26.68 23.26 -20.00
CA ALA A 71 -26.89 22.16 -19.06
C ALA A 71 -27.29 20.86 -19.79
N VAL A 72 -28.24 20.94 -20.73
CA VAL A 72 -28.67 19.79 -21.56
C VAL A 72 -27.49 19.25 -22.39
N ALA A 73 -26.67 20.12 -22.97
CA ALA A 73 -25.51 19.71 -23.76
C ALA A 73 -24.47 19.00 -22.89
N LEU A 74 -24.17 19.53 -21.69
CA LEU A 74 -23.20 18.92 -20.75
C LEU A 74 -23.72 17.59 -20.23
N THR A 75 -24.99 17.52 -19.78
CA THR A 75 -25.57 16.26 -19.29
C THR A 75 -25.66 15.21 -20.39
N SER A 76 -26.03 15.64 -21.63
CA SER A 76 -26.06 14.76 -22.79
C SER A 76 -24.65 14.28 -23.19
N ALA A 77 -23.65 15.14 -23.14
CA ALA A 77 -22.26 14.78 -23.39
C ALA A 77 -21.75 13.80 -22.32
N ALA A 78 -22.05 14.04 -21.04
CA ALA A 78 -21.71 13.12 -19.96
C ALA A 78 -22.39 11.76 -20.12
N ALA A 79 -23.69 11.75 -20.47
CA ALA A 79 -24.44 10.53 -20.75
C ALA A 79 -23.93 9.80 -22.00
N TRP A 80 -23.56 10.56 -23.05
CA TRP A 80 -22.97 10.00 -24.28
C TRP A 80 -21.60 9.41 -24.00
N LEU A 81 -20.73 10.10 -23.30
CA LEU A 81 -19.43 9.58 -22.85
C LEU A 81 -19.61 8.32 -21.99
N GLY A 82 -20.57 8.33 -21.08
CA GLY A 82 -20.95 7.14 -20.33
C GLY A 82 -21.40 5.98 -21.22
N ARG A 83 -22.20 6.23 -22.27
CA ARG A 83 -22.69 5.21 -23.21
C ARG A 83 -21.62 4.72 -24.17
N VAL A 84 -20.77 5.60 -24.71
CA VAL A 84 -19.62 5.23 -25.57
C VAL A 84 -18.66 4.33 -24.79
N ASN A 85 -18.53 4.57 -23.50
CA ASN A 85 -17.74 3.75 -22.59
C ASN A 85 -18.45 2.46 -22.15
N TYR A 86 -19.77 2.37 -22.36
CA TYR A 86 -20.63 1.23 -21.96
C TYR A 86 -20.87 0.26 -23.12
N GLY A 87 -19.84 -0.25 -23.74
CA GLY A 87 -19.96 -1.46 -24.58
C GLY A 87 -20.26 -1.28 -26.07
N ARG A 88 -20.01 -0.11 -26.67
CA ARG A 88 -20.08 0.05 -28.14
C ARG A 88 -18.73 0.08 -28.86
N SER A 89 -17.62 0.23 -28.16
CA SER A 89 -16.33 -0.06 -28.77
C SER A 89 -16.18 -1.58 -28.87
N ARG A 90 -16.26 -2.12 -30.07
CA ARG A 90 -16.06 -3.55 -30.31
C ARG A 90 -14.77 -4.01 -29.64
N GLY A 91 -14.89 -4.92 -28.68
CA GLY A 91 -13.75 -5.57 -28.05
C GLY A 91 -13.31 -5.05 -26.67
N LEU A 92 -13.86 -3.95 -26.12
CA LEU A 92 -13.53 -3.54 -24.75
C LEU A 92 -14.22 -4.43 -23.70
N PRO A 93 -13.58 -4.65 -22.52
CA PRO A 93 -14.25 -5.31 -21.40
C PRO A 93 -15.52 -4.60 -20.95
N PRO A 94 -16.49 -5.30 -20.32
CA PRO A 94 -17.68 -4.69 -19.74
C PRO A 94 -17.32 -3.75 -18.60
N GLY A 95 -18.25 -2.89 -18.17
CA GLY A 95 -18.06 -1.97 -17.04
C GLY A 95 -18.20 -0.49 -17.41
N SER A 96 -17.96 0.40 -16.44
CA SER A 96 -18.20 1.85 -16.58
C SER A 96 -16.95 2.68 -16.31
N LEU A 97 -16.75 3.72 -17.11
CA LEU A 97 -15.72 4.75 -16.89
C LEU A 97 -16.31 6.02 -16.23
N SER A 98 -17.41 5.89 -15.48
CA SER A 98 -18.05 7.01 -14.81
C SER A 98 -17.29 7.48 -13.59
N LEU A 99 -17.46 8.76 -13.23
CA LEU A 99 -16.94 9.31 -11.98
C LEU A 99 -17.53 8.58 -10.76
N GLN A 100 -18.81 8.14 -10.83
CA GLN A 100 -19.44 7.35 -9.76
C GLN A 100 -18.66 6.07 -9.51
N ALA A 101 -18.32 5.29 -10.54
CA ALA A 101 -17.52 4.08 -10.40
C ALA A 101 -16.14 4.36 -9.77
N SER A 102 -15.52 5.51 -10.08
CA SER A 102 -14.27 5.93 -9.45
C SER A 102 -14.43 6.23 -7.95
N ILE A 103 -15.53 6.84 -7.56
CA ILE A 103 -15.83 7.14 -6.15
C ILE A 103 -16.16 5.85 -5.39
N ASP A 104 -17.01 5.00 -5.96
CA ASP A 104 -17.35 3.71 -5.35
C ASP A 104 -16.10 2.85 -5.13
N ALA A 105 -15.21 2.80 -6.11
CA ALA A 105 -13.92 2.09 -5.98
C ALA A 105 -13.01 2.66 -4.88
N LEU A 106 -13.17 3.92 -4.49
CA LEU A 106 -12.41 4.54 -3.40
C LEU A 106 -12.99 4.23 -2.02
N PHE A 107 -14.31 4.12 -1.91
CA PHE A 107 -14.99 4.07 -0.61
C PHE A 107 -15.63 2.71 -0.30
N ASP A 108 -15.91 1.88 -1.30
CA ASP A 108 -16.41 0.52 -1.11
C ASP A 108 -15.26 -0.49 -1.29
N ARG A 109 -14.89 -1.16 -0.20
CA ARG A 109 -13.87 -2.21 -0.24
C ARG A 109 -14.29 -3.39 -1.11
N SER A 110 -15.59 -3.64 -1.21
CA SER A 110 -16.16 -4.75 -1.98
C SER A 110 -16.36 -4.42 -3.46
N PHE A 111 -16.14 -3.17 -3.88
CA PHE A 111 -16.43 -2.69 -5.24
C PHE A 111 -15.90 -3.61 -6.34
N TYR A 112 -14.63 -4.00 -6.27
CA TYR A 112 -14.02 -4.83 -7.32
C TYR A 112 -14.52 -6.27 -7.29
N ARG A 113 -14.77 -6.82 -6.09
CA ARG A 113 -15.36 -8.16 -5.91
C ARG A 113 -16.78 -8.21 -6.47
N ASN A 114 -17.60 -7.23 -6.12
CA ASN A 114 -18.97 -7.10 -6.60
C ASN A 114 -19.00 -6.88 -8.12
N SER A 115 -18.12 -6.01 -8.63
CA SER A 115 -18.01 -5.76 -10.07
C SER A 115 -17.62 -7.03 -10.83
N ALA A 116 -16.67 -7.81 -10.32
CA ALA A 116 -16.25 -9.08 -10.95
C ALA A 116 -17.38 -10.13 -10.96
N ALA A 117 -18.17 -10.20 -9.89
CA ALA A 117 -19.33 -11.10 -9.82
C ALA A 117 -20.41 -10.77 -10.86
N TRP A 118 -20.58 -9.47 -11.19
CA TRP A 118 -21.60 -8.98 -12.13
C TRP A 118 -21.12 -8.94 -13.58
N LEU A 119 -19.87 -8.55 -13.80
CA LEU A 119 -19.33 -8.20 -15.12
C LEU A 119 -18.39 -9.30 -15.67
N GLY A 120 -18.01 -10.23 -14.80
CA GLY A 120 -16.97 -11.21 -15.09
C GLY A 120 -15.58 -10.80 -14.60
N PRO A 121 -14.60 -11.70 -14.71
CA PRO A 121 -13.28 -11.52 -14.10
C PRO A 121 -12.41 -10.45 -14.78
N VAL A 122 -12.76 -10.01 -16.00
CA VAL A 122 -12.09 -8.94 -16.72
C VAL A 122 -13.11 -7.86 -17.02
N PHE A 123 -12.95 -6.69 -16.40
CA PHE A 123 -13.89 -5.57 -16.55
C PHE A 123 -13.16 -4.22 -16.53
N LYS A 124 -13.81 -3.15 -16.98
CA LYS A 124 -13.25 -1.80 -16.96
C LYS A 124 -13.89 -0.93 -15.90
N THR A 125 -13.10 0.01 -15.38
CA THR A 125 -13.58 1.07 -14.48
C THR A 125 -12.72 2.31 -14.62
N LEU A 126 -13.13 3.42 -13.98
CA LEU A 126 -12.31 4.61 -13.87
C LEU A 126 -11.60 4.61 -12.51
N GLN A 127 -10.27 4.52 -12.50
CA GLN A 127 -9.46 4.54 -11.29
C GLN A 127 -8.49 5.73 -11.32
N PHE A 128 -8.50 6.57 -10.28
CA PHE A 128 -7.69 7.79 -10.25
C PHE A 128 -7.88 8.66 -11.51
N TYR A 129 -9.12 8.80 -11.96
CA TYR A 129 -9.49 9.48 -13.22
C TYR A 129 -8.82 8.91 -14.47
N GLN A 130 -8.37 7.66 -14.44
CA GLN A 130 -7.76 6.98 -15.57
C GLN A 130 -8.54 5.72 -15.95
N PRO A 131 -8.79 5.49 -17.24
CA PRO A 131 -9.37 4.23 -17.69
C PRO A 131 -8.52 3.06 -17.24
N THR A 132 -9.15 2.09 -16.60
CA THR A 132 -8.48 0.95 -15.97
C THR A 132 -9.19 -0.33 -16.32
N VAL A 133 -8.46 -1.34 -16.78
CA VAL A 133 -8.93 -2.71 -16.87
C VAL A 133 -8.59 -3.43 -15.56
N CYS A 134 -9.57 -4.04 -14.95
CA CYS A 134 -9.44 -4.87 -13.76
C CYS A 134 -9.41 -6.33 -14.16
N VAL A 135 -8.46 -7.08 -13.61
CA VAL A 135 -8.30 -8.52 -13.83
C VAL A 135 -8.36 -9.24 -12.49
N VAL A 136 -9.36 -10.08 -12.31
CA VAL A 136 -9.55 -10.94 -11.13
C VAL A 136 -9.20 -12.38 -11.52
N GLY A 137 -8.49 -13.07 -10.63
CA GLY A 137 -7.95 -14.41 -10.84
C GLY A 137 -6.44 -14.40 -10.99
N LEU A 138 -5.74 -15.15 -10.12
CA LEU A 138 -4.28 -15.16 -10.11
C LEU A 138 -3.69 -15.80 -11.36
N ASP A 139 -4.32 -16.85 -11.91
CA ASP A 139 -3.89 -17.48 -13.17
C ASP A 139 -3.95 -16.48 -14.33
N ARG A 140 -5.02 -15.67 -14.42
CA ARG A 140 -5.14 -14.57 -15.39
C ARG A 140 -4.08 -13.52 -15.18
N ALA A 141 -3.81 -13.16 -13.90
CA ALA A 141 -2.77 -12.20 -13.55
C ALA A 141 -1.38 -12.71 -13.98
N HIS A 142 -1.07 -13.98 -13.69
CA HIS A 142 0.18 -14.61 -14.13
C HIS A 142 0.30 -14.69 -15.66
N THR A 143 -0.77 -15.10 -16.35
CA THR A 143 -0.81 -15.15 -17.81
C THR A 143 -0.55 -13.77 -18.40
N LEU A 144 -1.23 -12.73 -17.91
CA LEU A 144 -1.05 -11.37 -18.40
C LEU A 144 0.37 -10.87 -18.16
N LEU A 145 0.92 -11.07 -16.95
CA LEU A 145 2.27 -10.63 -16.61
C LEU A 145 3.36 -11.33 -17.43
N ARG A 146 3.18 -12.61 -17.78
CA ARG A 146 4.18 -13.39 -18.53
C ARG A 146 4.06 -13.20 -20.04
N THR A 147 2.83 -13.25 -20.56
CA THR A 147 2.60 -13.23 -22.02
C THR A 147 2.80 -11.83 -22.60
N TYR A 148 2.46 -10.79 -21.82
CA TYR A 148 2.49 -9.40 -22.30
C TYR A 148 3.50 -8.53 -21.54
N GLU A 149 4.57 -9.13 -21.01
CA GLU A 149 5.56 -8.42 -20.21
C GLU A 149 6.09 -7.16 -20.92
N ASP A 150 6.42 -7.24 -22.20
CA ASP A 150 6.94 -6.13 -23.01
C ASP A 150 5.89 -5.01 -23.22
N ALA A 151 4.60 -5.38 -23.23
CA ALA A 151 3.50 -4.45 -23.37
C ALA A 151 3.12 -3.77 -22.05
N LEU A 152 3.67 -4.23 -20.91
CA LEU A 152 3.37 -3.71 -19.59
C LEU A 152 4.46 -2.75 -19.12
N GLY A 153 4.08 -1.52 -18.86
CA GLY A 153 4.96 -0.47 -18.33
C GLY A 153 4.59 -0.02 -16.93
N PRO A 154 5.37 0.92 -16.37
CA PRO A 154 5.11 1.49 -15.05
C PRO A 154 3.77 2.24 -15.03
N SER A 155 3.01 2.03 -13.96
CA SER A 155 1.72 2.71 -13.75
C SER A 155 1.88 4.14 -13.23
N VAL A 156 2.90 4.39 -12.40
CA VAL A 156 3.21 5.69 -11.80
C VAL A 156 4.69 5.96 -12.00
N GLN A 157 5.04 7.18 -12.38
CA GLN A 157 6.43 7.56 -12.61
C GLN A 157 6.96 8.60 -11.61
N GLY A 158 6.11 9.31 -10.90
CA GLY A 158 6.39 10.31 -9.87
C GLY A 158 7.85 10.43 -9.44
N PHE A 159 8.16 10.00 -8.23
CA PHE A 159 9.51 10.00 -7.67
C PHE A 159 10.53 9.16 -8.46
N SER A 160 10.09 8.10 -9.15
CA SER A 160 10.98 7.27 -9.98
C SER A 160 11.78 8.06 -11.00
N ARG A 161 11.30 9.24 -11.41
CA ARG A 161 12.01 10.15 -12.34
C ARG A 161 13.25 10.82 -11.72
N ALA A 162 13.38 10.81 -10.39
CA ALA A 162 14.58 11.32 -9.73
C ALA A 162 15.75 10.34 -9.77
N ILE A 163 15.47 9.06 -10.00
CA ILE A 163 16.45 7.98 -10.01
C ILE A 163 17.01 7.85 -11.44
N PRO A 164 18.33 7.82 -11.66
CA PRO A 164 18.91 7.87 -13.01
C PRO A 164 18.37 6.80 -13.97
N GLN A 165 18.26 5.53 -13.51
CA GLN A 165 17.68 4.42 -14.30
C GLN A 165 16.25 4.08 -13.86
N GLY A 166 15.62 4.95 -13.05
CA GLY A 166 14.30 4.74 -12.50
C GLY A 166 14.25 3.84 -11.27
N PHE A 167 13.07 3.75 -10.67
CA PHE A 167 12.83 2.85 -9.55
C PHE A 167 12.76 1.39 -10.03
N LEU A 168 13.41 0.49 -9.34
CA LEU A 168 13.58 -0.93 -9.68
C LEU A 168 12.30 -1.58 -10.23
N ARG A 169 11.16 -1.35 -9.56
CA ARG A 169 9.85 -1.89 -9.96
C ARG A 169 9.36 -1.38 -11.32
N TYR A 170 9.90 -0.27 -11.80
CA TYR A 170 9.48 0.43 -13.01
C TYR A 170 10.56 0.49 -14.10
N MET A 171 11.69 -0.16 -13.87
CA MET A 171 12.75 -0.27 -14.88
C MET A 171 12.28 -1.03 -16.11
N SER A 172 12.92 -0.78 -17.24
CA SER A 172 12.76 -1.62 -18.44
C SER A 172 13.25 -3.05 -18.17
N ILE A 173 12.89 -3.99 -19.03
CA ILE A 173 13.34 -5.38 -18.92
C ILE A 173 14.87 -5.45 -18.92
N GLU A 174 15.53 -4.72 -19.82
CA GLU A 174 16.98 -4.70 -19.97
C GLU A 174 17.64 -4.12 -18.70
N THR A 175 17.19 -2.94 -18.28
CA THR A 175 17.72 -2.27 -17.08
C THR A 175 17.48 -3.12 -15.83
N HIS A 176 16.28 -3.69 -15.68
CA HIS A 176 15.97 -4.58 -14.56
C HIS A 176 16.80 -5.87 -14.60
N GLY A 177 17.18 -6.34 -15.80
CA GLY A 177 18.09 -7.47 -15.98
C GLY A 177 19.44 -7.26 -15.27
N VAL A 178 19.92 -6.03 -15.23
CA VAL A 178 21.15 -5.63 -14.53
C VAL A 178 20.91 -5.46 -13.03
N TYR A 179 20.02 -4.56 -12.66
CA TYR A 179 19.84 -4.16 -11.24
C TYR A 179 19.04 -5.18 -10.42
N GLY A 180 18.07 -5.88 -10.99
CA GLY A 180 17.23 -6.82 -10.28
C GLY A 180 17.98 -7.93 -9.55
N PRO A 181 18.94 -8.63 -10.16
CA PRO A 181 19.78 -9.60 -9.47
C PRO A 181 20.61 -9.01 -8.32
N MET A 182 21.11 -7.79 -8.49
CA MET A 182 21.88 -7.08 -7.46
C MET A 182 21.01 -6.84 -6.22
N PHE A 183 19.79 -6.33 -6.40
CA PHE A 183 18.86 -6.11 -5.29
C PHE A 183 18.38 -7.40 -4.64
N ARG A 184 18.15 -8.47 -5.40
CA ARG A 184 17.82 -9.79 -4.83
C ARG A 184 18.95 -10.33 -3.93
N ARG A 185 20.20 -10.15 -4.33
CA ARG A 185 21.36 -10.53 -3.52
C ARG A 185 21.46 -9.65 -2.26
N ALA A 186 21.35 -8.33 -2.42
CA ALA A 186 21.48 -7.35 -1.34
C ALA A 186 20.38 -7.49 -0.27
N LEU A 187 19.16 -7.93 -0.66
CA LEU A 187 18.03 -8.17 0.24
C LEU A 187 17.74 -9.66 0.46
N SER A 188 18.74 -10.51 0.27
CA SER A 188 18.61 -11.96 0.48
C SER A 188 18.31 -12.30 1.94
N SER A 189 17.75 -13.51 2.16
CA SER A 189 17.49 -14.02 3.51
C SER A 189 18.74 -14.03 4.38
N ARG A 190 19.93 -14.29 3.80
CA ARG A 190 21.21 -14.22 4.53
C ARG A 190 21.46 -12.85 5.15
N VAL A 191 21.30 -11.79 4.35
CA VAL A 191 21.50 -10.41 4.82
C VAL A 191 20.46 -10.05 5.87
N VAL A 192 19.20 -10.37 5.61
CA VAL A 192 18.09 -10.05 6.53
C VAL A 192 18.19 -10.81 7.84
N SER A 193 18.45 -12.12 7.81
CA SER A 193 18.50 -12.95 9.03
C SER A 193 19.67 -12.59 9.93
N HIS A 194 20.76 -12.01 9.37
CA HIS A 194 21.87 -11.48 10.17
C HIS A 194 21.39 -10.44 11.19
N HIS A 195 20.34 -9.67 10.87
CA HIS A 195 19.80 -8.62 11.73
C HIS A 195 18.66 -9.08 12.64
N ALA A 196 18.24 -10.35 12.61
CA ALA A 196 17.07 -10.83 13.36
C ALA A 196 17.20 -10.60 14.87
N ALA A 197 18.39 -10.84 15.46
CA ALA A 197 18.63 -10.58 16.88
C ALA A 197 18.53 -9.08 17.24
N ALA A 198 19.08 -8.20 16.40
CA ALA A 198 18.96 -6.75 16.60
C ALA A 198 17.50 -6.29 16.48
N MET A 199 16.72 -6.86 15.55
CA MET A 199 15.28 -6.60 15.43
C MET A 199 14.52 -7.05 16.68
N ALA A 200 14.87 -8.20 17.28
CA ALA A 200 14.26 -8.68 18.52
C ALA A 200 14.53 -7.73 19.69
N LEU A 201 15.77 -7.24 19.82
CA LEU A 201 16.14 -6.24 20.83
C LEU A 201 15.36 -4.93 20.64
N ALA A 202 15.25 -4.44 19.40
CA ALA A 202 14.45 -3.26 19.09
C ALA A 202 12.97 -3.49 19.43
N ALA A 203 12.39 -4.65 19.08
CA ALA A 203 11.01 -5.01 19.42
C ALA A 203 10.81 -5.04 20.94
N SER A 204 11.70 -5.71 21.68
CA SER A 204 11.66 -5.78 23.16
C SER A 204 11.69 -4.38 23.79
N ARG A 205 12.56 -3.51 23.32
CA ARG A 205 12.71 -2.14 23.82
C ARG A 205 11.44 -1.32 23.57
N VAL A 206 10.92 -1.29 22.33
CA VAL A 206 9.73 -0.49 22.00
C VAL A 206 8.47 -1.03 22.71
N LEU A 207 8.35 -2.36 22.87
CA LEU A 207 7.25 -2.98 23.62
C LEU A 207 7.35 -2.66 25.11
N GLY A 208 8.55 -2.63 25.70
CA GLY A 208 8.77 -2.19 27.07
C GLY A 208 8.36 -0.73 27.29
N ASP A 209 8.68 0.16 26.34
CA ASP A 209 8.25 1.56 26.39
C ASP A 209 6.73 1.69 26.26
N ALA A 210 6.12 0.91 25.36
CA ALA A 210 4.67 0.85 25.19
C ALA A 210 3.96 0.38 26.47
N ALA A 211 4.47 -0.70 27.09
CA ALA A 211 3.89 -1.23 28.33
C ALA A 211 3.94 -0.21 29.49
N ARG A 212 5.09 0.48 29.65
CA ARG A 212 5.22 1.54 30.68
C ARG A 212 4.25 2.71 30.48
N LYS A 213 3.89 3.04 29.25
CA LYS A 213 2.91 4.09 28.94
C LYS A 213 1.48 3.58 29.00
N ALA A 214 1.26 2.27 28.73
CA ALA A 214 -0.05 1.65 28.79
C ALA A 214 -0.65 1.65 30.18
N ASP A 215 0.15 1.47 31.23
CA ASP A 215 -0.28 1.46 32.63
C ASP A 215 -1.03 2.73 33.04
N ARG A 216 -0.77 3.86 32.37
CA ARG A 216 -1.38 5.16 32.66
C ARG A 216 -2.63 5.46 31.84
N ALA A 217 -2.85 4.77 30.73
CA ALA A 217 -3.88 5.11 29.73
C ALA A 217 -4.79 3.93 29.32
N GLY A 218 -4.64 2.75 29.91
CA GLY A 218 -5.44 1.55 29.58
C GLY A 218 -5.21 1.00 28.17
N GLY A 219 -4.06 1.29 27.58
CA GLY A 219 -3.63 0.84 26.25
C GLY A 219 -2.99 1.95 25.43
N VAL A 220 -2.12 1.60 24.48
CA VAL A 220 -1.37 2.53 23.64
C VAL A 220 -1.73 2.39 22.17
N LEU A 221 -1.59 3.48 21.42
CA LEU A 221 -1.59 3.43 19.97
C LEU A 221 -0.34 2.67 19.50
N PRO A 222 -0.44 1.62 18.67
CA PRO A 222 0.72 0.83 18.25
C PRO A 222 1.65 1.59 17.30
N ASP A 223 1.11 2.52 16.50
CA ASP A 223 1.82 3.17 15.40
C ASP A 223 3.20 3.73 15.75
N PRO A 224 3.39 4.53 16.82
CA PRO A 224 4.70 5.11 17.12
C PRO A 224 5.77 4.05 17.42
N TYR A 225 5.38 2.96 18.06
CA TYR A 225 6.29 1.87 18.44
C TYR A 225 6.62 0.97 17.24
N LEU A 226 5.63 0.68 16.41
CA LEU A 226 5.83 -0.05 15.17
C LEU A 226 6.74 0.73 14.22
N ASP A 227 6.48 2.02 14.04
CA ASP A 227 7.25 2.87 13.15
C ASP A 227 8.71 2.98 13.61
N GLU A 228 8.98 3.10 14.93
CA GLU A 228 10.34 3.16 15.49
C GLU A 228 11.10 1.85 15.27
N MET A 229 10.52 0.72 15.61
CA MET A 229 11.15 -0.60 15.42
C MET A 229 11.44 -0.89 13.93
N ILE A 230 10.47 -0.59 13.07
CA ILE A 230 10.60 -0.81 11.63
C ILE A 230 11.70 0.09 11.06
N ASP A 231 11.76 1.35 11.49
CA ASP A 231 12.78 2.31 11.08
C ASP A 231 14.18 1.78 11.39
N GLU A 232 14.41 1.32 12.62
CA GLU A 232 15.69 0.71 13.03
C GLU A 232 16.03 -0.53 12.21
N ALA A 233 15.07 -1.44 11.99
CA ALA A 233 15.28 -2.64 11.20
C ALA A 233 15.68 -2.31 9.75
N PHE A 234 15.02 -1.34 9.14
CA PHE A 234 15.34 -0.92 7.77
C PHE A 234 16.70 -0.20 7.68
N LEU A 235 17.02 0.67 8.64
CA LEU A 235 18.31 1.35 8.69
C LEU A 235 19.45 0.36 8.83
N ALA A 236 19.30 -0.66 9.68
CA ALA A 236 20.29 -1.71 9.85
C ALA A 236 20.46 -2.56 8.58
N VAL A 237 19.36 -3.08 8.02
CA VAL A 237 19.41 -3.99 6.85
C VAL A 237 19.83 -3.27 5.58
N LEU A 238 19.35 -2.04 5.34
CA LEU A 238 19.65 -1.33 4.10
C LEU A 238 21.02 -0.65 4.14
N PHE A 239 21.37 -0.01 5.27
CA PHE A 239 22.51 0.89 5.34
C PHE A 239 23.58 0.48 6.37
N GLY A 240 23.33 -0.58 7.14
CA GLY A 240 24.23 -1.02 8.23
C GLY A 240 24.33 -0.01 9.36
N LEU A 241 23.24 0.72 9.66
CA LEU A 241 23.18 1.75 10.69
C LEU A 241 22.53 1.21 11.97
N SER A 242 23.16 1.45 13.11
CA SER A 242 22.59 1.26 14.44
C SER A 242 22.05 2.58 15.00
N PRO A 243 21.24 2.54 16.08
CA PRO A 243 20.76 3.77 16.73
C PRO A 243 21.86 4.74 17.18
N ASP A 244 23.03 4.24 17.54
CA ASP A 244 24.19 5.02 18.02
C ASP A 244 25.19 5.34 16.92
N ASP A 245 24.87 5.03 15.65
CA ASP A 245 25.78 5.26 14.53
C ASP A 245 25.99 6.75 14.29
N PRO A 246 27.26 7.23 14.17
CA PRO A 246 27.58 8.65 14.01
C PRO A 246 27.03 9.26 12.71
N ASP A 247 26.77 8.45 11.67
CA ASP A 247 26.20 8.94 10.41
C ASP A 247 24.67 9.12 10.49
N LEU A 248 24.00 8.51 11.47
CA LEU A 248 22.53 8.48 11.54
C LEU A 248 21.88 9.87 11.62
N PRO A 249 22.37 10.82 12.46
CA PRO A 249 21.79 12.17 12.50
C PRO A 249 21.90 12.90 11.17
N GLN A 250 23.04 12.79 10.48
CA GLN A 250 23.26 13.42 9.18
C GLN A 250 22.37 12.80 8.10
N LEU A 251 22.24 11.47 8.08
CA LEU A 251 21.35 10.76 7.15
C LEU A 251 19.89 11.18 7.37
N LYS A 252 19.41 11.17 8.61
CA LYS A 252 18.04 11.56 8.94
C LYS A 252 17.74 13.01 8.55
N SER A 253 18.68 13.92 8.79
CA SER A 253 18.55 15.32 8.36
C SER A 253 18.47 15.46 6.83
N ALA A 254 19.36 14.81 6.10
CA ALA A 254 19.35 14.81 4.64
C ALA A 254 18.08 14.15 4.08
N TYR A 255 17.57 13.09 4.69
CA TYR A 255 16.38 12.35 4.27
C TYR A 255 15.07 13.08 4.55
N ALA A 256 14.99 13.99 5.50
CA ALA A 256 13.73 14.61 5.95
C ALA A 256 12.85 15.22 4.83
N PRO A 257 13.37 15.88 3.78
CA PRO A 257 12.55 16.35 2.66
C PRO A 257 11.95 15.21 1.84
N ILE A 258 12.69 14.09 1.70
CA ILE A 258 12.24 12.90 0.96
C ILE A 258 11.10 12.22 1.71
N ALA A 259 11.18 12.14 3.04
CA ALA A 259 10.14 11.55 3.89
C ALA A 259 8.75 12.20 3.71
N ARG A 260 8.73 13.49 3.38
CA ARG A 260 7.50 14.28 3.19
C ARG A 260 6.92 14.22 1.78
N LEU A 261 7.69 13.73 0.80
CA LEU A 261 7.27 13.69 -0.58
C LEU A 261 6.17 12.65 -0.79
N HIS A 262 5.10 13.03 -1.49
CA HIS A 262 4.13 12.05 -1.98
C HIS A 262 4.74 11.33 -3.21
N ILE A 263 4.66 9.99 -3.23
CA ILE A 263 5.31 9.13 -4.24
C ILE A 263 4.91 9.44 -5.68
N SER A 264 3.65 9.86 -5.90
CA SER A 264 3.17 10.24 -7.23
C SER A 264 3.61 11.64 -7.66
N SER A 265 4.15 12.45 -6.74
CA SER A 265 4.57 13.81 -7.02
C SER A 265 5.89 13.81 -7.81
N ARG A 266 6.04 14.83 -8.66
CA ARG A 266 7.34 15.09 -9.30
C ARG A 266 8.34 15.54 -8.23
N PRO A 267 9.61 15.11 -8.31
CA PRO A 267 10.64 15.61 -7.42
C PRO A 267 10.80 17.13 -7.53
N THR A 268 10.83 17.79 -6.39
CA THR A 268 11.16 19.22 -6.31
C THR A 268 12.68 19.42 -6.24
N PRO A 269 13.21 20.61 -6.53
CA PRO A 269 14.63 20.90 -6.33
C PRO A 269 15.13 20.57 -4.92
N ALA A 270 14.32 20.82 -3.89
CA ALA A 270 14.65 20.45 -2.50
C ALA A 270 14.79 18.94 -2.30
N VAL A 271 13.95 18.13 -2.94
CA VAL A 271 14.04 16.67 -2.89
C VAL A 271 15.27 16.16 -3.65
N LEU A 272 15.60 16.76 -4.79
CA LEU A 272 16.81 16.40 -5.55
C LEU A 272 18.08 16.74 -4.76
N ALA A 273 18.12 17.90 -4.10
CA ALA A 273 19.22 18.26 -3.19
C ALA A 273 19.32 17.29 -1.99
N ALA A 274 18.18 16.90 -1.43
CA ALA A 274 18.12 15.92 -0.35
C ALA A 274 18.67 14.56 -0.78
N LEU A 275 18.31 14.07 -1.98
CA LEU A 275 18.89 12.83 -2.54
C LEU A 275 20.41 12.93 -2.69
N ALA A 276 20.92 14.05 -3.21
CA ALA A 276 22.36 14.29 -3.33
C ALA A 276 23.05 14.26 -1.95
N GLY A 277 22.45 14.89 -0.94
CA GLY A 277 22.95 14.84 0.44
C GLY A 277 22.98 13.41 1.02
N VAL A 278 21.92 12.65 0.81
CA VAL A 278 21.88 11.23 1.26
C VAL A 278 22.94 10.40 0.53
N ARG A 279 23.09 10.55 -0.79
CA ARG A 279 24.16 9.86 -1.55
C ARG A 279 25.53 10.19 -0.99
N GLN A 280 25.81 11.46 -0.67
CA GLN A 280 27.08 11.87 -0.10
C GLN A 280 27.39 11.12 1.21
N VAL A 281 26.42 11.00 2.12
CA VAL A 281 26.58 10.25 3.38
C VAL A 281 26.86 8.79 3.11
N LEU A 282 26.06 8.14 2.24
CA LEU A 282 26.20 6.71 1.93
C LEU A 282 27.51 6.40 1.20
N THR A 283 27.93 7.26 0.27
CA THR A 283 29.21 7.13 -0.45
C THR A 283 30.40 7.26 0.50
N ALA A 284 30.38 8.25 1.40
CA ALA A 284 31.42 8.42 2.41
C ALA A 284 31.49 7.19 3.34
N ARG A 285 30.35 6.60 3.70
CA ARG A 285 30.27 5.37 4.47
C ARG A 285 30.94 4.20 3.75
N CYS A 286 30.60 3.96 2.48
CA CYS A 286 31.25 2.94 1.66
C CYS A 286 32.77 3.16 1.56
N ALA A 287 33.22 4.41 1.40
CA ALA A 287 34.63 4.73 1.31
C ALA A 287 35.38 4.38 2.61
N ARG A 288 34.77 4.59 3.78
CA ARG A 288 35.37 4.16 5.06
C ARG A 288 35.46 2.63 5.18
N TRP A 289 34.44 1.90 4.71
CA TRP A 289 34.43 0.42 4.76
C TRP A 289 35.53 -0.21 3.90
N ARG A 290 35.95 0.45 2.82
CA ARG A 290 37.08 -0.03 1.99
C ARG A 290 38.40 -0.11 2.74
N ALA A 291 38.59 0.70 3.77
CA ALA A 291 39.79 0.68 4.61
C ALA A 291 39.73 -0.38 5.71
N LEU A 292 38.59 -1.07 5.87
CA LEU A 292 38.37 -2.11 6.87
C LEU A 292 38.68 -3.50 6.30
N PRO A 293 39.12 -4.45 7.13
CA PRO A 293 39.07 -5.86 6.77
C PRO A 293 37.66 -6.31 6.44
N ASP A 294 37.47 -7.24 5.50
CA ASP A 294 36.16 -7.73 5.08
C ASP A 294 35.27 -8.21 6.24
N ALA A 295 35.88 -8.79 7.28
CA ALA A 295 35.18 -9.26 8.47
C ALA A 295 34.59 -8.14 9.35
N GLU A 296 35.08 -6.91 9.20
CA GLU A 296 34.65 -5.74 9.97
C GLU A 296 33.61 -4.91 9.19
N VAL A 297 33.41 -5.19 7.89
CA VAL A 297 32.41 -4.51 7.09
C VAL A 297 31.03 -5.03 7.49
N PRO A 298 30.07 -4.14 7.88
CA PRO A 298 28.72 -4.55 8.24
C PRO A 298 28.03 -5.34 7.13
N ILE A 299 27.30 -6.40 7.48
CA ILE A 299 26.49 -7.15 6.53
C ILE A 299 25.17 -6.38 6.34
N CYS A 300 25.02 -5.71 5.20
CA CYS A 300 23.81 -4.95 4.85
C CYS A 300 23.67 -4.83 3.32
N ALA A 301 22.54 -4.32 2.83
CA ALA A 301 22.33 -4.17 1.40
C ALA A 301 23.36 -3.24 0.73
N LEU A 302 23.71 -2.15 1.40
CA LEU A 302 24.71 -1.19 0.90
C LEU A 302 26.09 -1.84 0.75
N SER A 303 26.52 -2.65 1.72
CA SER A 303 27.82 -3.35 1.64
C SER A 303 27.83 -4.46 0.58
N GLU A 304 26.71 -5.11 0.35
CA GLU A 304 26.60 -6.09 -0.74
C GLU A 304 26.74 -5.43 -2.12
N PHE A 305 26.24 -4.22 -2.32
CA PHE A 305 26.51 -3.45 -3.54
C PHE A 305 27.97 -3.04 -3.66
N ALA A 306 28.58 -2.59 -2.56
CA ALA A 306 29.98 -2.20 -2.53
C ALA A 306 30.94 -3.35 -2.93
N LYS A 307 30.53 -4.62 -2.76
CA LYS A 307 31.30 -5.81 -3.18
C LYS A 307 31.18 -6.13 -4.68
N ILE A 308 30.13 -5.65 -5.37
CA ILE A 308 29.85 -6.04 -6.76
C ILE A 308 30.64 -5.18 -7.75
N ASP A 309 30.76 -3.87 -7.51
CA ASP A 309 31.22 -2.91 -8.51
C ASP A 309 32.42 -2.08 -7.99
N ALA A 310 33.62 -2.68 -8.00
CA ALA A 310 34.87 -2.03 -7.58
C ALA A 310 34.77 -1.21 -6.27
N GLY A 311 33.78 -1.52 -5.43
CA GLY A 311 33.61 -0.98 -4.10
C GLY A 311 32.73 0.28 -3.99
N MET A 312 32.08 0.78 -5.06
CA MET A 312 31.15 1.92 -4.98
C MET A 312 29.86 1.62 -5.72
N PRO A 313 28.72 1.57 -5.00
CA PRO A 313 27.43 1.51 -5.65
C PRO A 313 27.15 2.80 -6.43
N ASP A 314 26.56 2.66 -7.62
CA ASP A 314 26.15 3.82 -8.42
C ASP A 314 24.94 4.56 -7.80
N ASP A 315 24.67 5.77 -8.30
CA ASP A 315 23.56 6.58 -7.86
C ASP A 315 22.21 5.88 -8.00
N THR A 316 22.04 5.00 -8.98
CA THR A 316 20.82 4.22 -9.17
C THR A 316 20.60 3.23 -8.02
N CYS A 317 21.65 2.56 -7.56
CA CYS A 317 21.60 1.66 -6.41
C CYS A 317 21.27 2.44 -5.13
N LEU A 318 21.98 3.54 -4.87
CA LEU A 318 21.78 4.36 -3.68
C LEU A 318 20.37 4.94 -3.60
N ASP A 319 19.88 5.53 -4.68
CA ASP A 319 18.55 6.13 -4.73
C ASP A 319 17.44 5.09 -4.62
N ASN A 320 17.64 3.90 -5.19
CA ASN A 320 16.69 2.81 -5.03
C ASN A 320 16.64 2.31 -3.58
N LEU A 321 17.76 2.23 -2.86
CA LEU A 321 17.74 1.92 -1.41
C LEU A 321 16.96 2.96 -0.62
N VAL A 322 17.19 4.25 -0.90
CA VAL A 322 16.46 5.37 -0.27
C VAL A 322 14.97 5.27 -0.57
N PHE A 323 14.61 4.94 -1.80
CA PHE A 323 13.21 4.81 -2.19
C PHE A 323 12.55 3.56 -1.60
N ILE A 324 13.27 2.43 -1.53
CA ILE A 324 12.81 1.22 -0.84
C ILE A 324 12.55 1.52 0.63
N TYR A 325 13.48 2.18 1.32
CA TYR A 325 13.29 2.63 2.70
C TYR A 325 12.01 3.45 2.83
N ARG A 326 11.82 4.45 1.96
CA ARG A 326 10.65 5.37 1.98
C ARG A 326 9.30 4.67 1.84
N ILE A 327 9.20 3.66 0.97
CA ILE A 327 7.91 3.01 0.71
C ILE A 327 7.66 1.78 1.58
N SER A 328 8.72 1.07 1.95
CA SER A 328 8.57 -0.24 2.58
C SER A 328 8.27 -0.14 4.08
N THR A 329 8.81 0.87 4.77
CA THR A 329 8.52 1.11 6.20
C THR A 329 7.02 1.22 6.44
N MET A 330 6.30 1.97 5.61
CA MET A 330 4.85 2.12 5.72
C MET A 330 4.08 0.84 5.40
N ASN A 331 4.56 0.08 4.40
CA ASN A 331 3.91 -1.18 4.02
C ASN A 331 4.04 -2.23 5.13
N VAL A 332 5.22 -2.33 5.75
CA VAL A 332 5.44 -3.25 6.88
C VAL A 332 4.65 -2.82 8.12
N ALA A 333 4.59 -1.51 8.42
CA ALA A 333 3.75 -0.99 9.49
C ALA A 333 2.26 -1.31 9.25
N GLY A 334 1.78 -1.18 8.01
CA GLY A 334 0.43 -1.57 7.60
C GLY A 334 0.18 -3.07 7.83
N LEU A 335 1.14 -3.92 7.47
CA LEU A 335 1.05 -5.36 7.66
C LEU A 335 0.98 -5.73 9.15
N LEU A 336 1.84 -5.17 10.00
CA LEU A 336 1.80 -5.40 11.44
C LEU A 336 0.48 -4.97 12.07
N ARG A 337 -0.08 -3.83 11.65
CA ARG A 337 -1.42 -3.41 12.11
C ARG A 337 -2.50 -4.43 11.75
N TRP A 338 -2.44 -4.99 10.55
CA TRP A 338 -3.37 -6.04 10.13
C TRP A 338 -3.17 -7.34 10.90
N VAL A 339 -1.92 -7.74 11.18
CA VAL A 339 -1.62 -8.89 12.06
C VAL A 339 -2.29 -8.71 13.41
N LEU A 340 -2.10 -7.56 14.05
CA LEU A 340 -2.71 -7.24 15.34
C LEU A 340 -4.25 -7.24 15.27
N ALA A 341 -4.83 -6.69 14.20
CA ALA A 341 -6.29 -6.63 14.03
C ALA A 341 -6.91 -8.02 13.82
N HIS A 342 -6.29 -8.87 13.00
CA HIS A 342 -6.77 -10.24 12.81
C HIS A 342 -6.68 -11.07 14.10
N LEU A 343 -5.58 -10.97 14.82
CA LEU A 343 -5.40 -11.68 16.08
C LEU A 343 -6.34 -11.16 17.19
N ALA A 344 -6.72 -9.88 17.16
CA ALA A 344 -7.76 -9.34 18.05
C ALA A 344 -9.11 -10.06 17.89
N GLY A 345 -9.48 -10.38 16.64
CA GLY A 345 -10.70 -11.14 16.32
C GLY A 345 -10.58 -12.66 16.51
N HIS A 346 -9.36 -13.16 16.75
CA HIS A 346 -9.09 -14.61 16.79
C HIS A 346 -8.11 -14.95 17.94
N PRO A 347 -8.50 -14.80 19.21
CA PRO A 347 -7.60 -14.95 20.36
C PRO A 347 -7.05 -16.38 20.52
N ASP A 348 -7.71 -17.37 19.97
CA ASP A 348 -7.23 -18.75 19.98
C ASP A 348 -5.88 -18.91 19.26
N TRP A 349 -5.65 -18.14 18.20
CA TRP A 349 -4.36 -18.14 17.51
C TRP A 349 -3.25 -17.53 18.35
N ILE A 350 -3.54 -16.55 19.20
CA ILE A 350 -2.57 -16.02 20.18
C ILE A 350 -2.19 -17.10 21.18
N SER A 351 -3.16 -17.85 21.67
CA SER A 351 -2.95 -18.94 22.64
C SER A 351 -2.13 -20.07 22.02
N ARG A 352 -2.41 -20.44 20.77
CA ARG A 352 -1.65 -21.46 20.02
C ARG A 352 -0.21 -21.01 19.75
N LEU A 353 -0.02 -19.74 19.33
CA LEU A 353 1.31 -19.19 19.11
C LEU A 353 2.13 -19.20 20.40
N ARG A 354 1.51 -18.85 21.52
CA ARG A 354 2.16 -18.91 22.83
C ARG A 354 2.60 -20.32 23.16
N ALA A 355 1.73 -21.30 22.99
CA ALA A 355 2.04 -22.71 23.25
C ALA A 355 3.19 -23.22 22.37
N GLU A 356 3.23 -22.83 21.07
CA GLU A 356 4.34 -23.17 20.17
C GLU A 356 5.66 -22.54 20.63
N LEU A 357 5.63 -21.28 21.06
CA LEU A 357 6.82 -20.56 21.52
C LEU A 357 7.35 -21.06 22.89
N ASP A 358 6.43 -21.50 23.78
CA ASP A 358 6.79 -22.04 25.10
C ASP A 358 7.28 -23.49 25.02
N ALA A 359 6.88 -24.25 23.99
CA ALA A 359 7.29 -25.65 23.80
C ALA A 359 8.71 -25.82 23.25
N GLU A 360 9.34 -24.76 22.72
CA GLU A 360 10.66 -24.77 22.07
C GLU A 360 10.83 -25.88 20.99
N THR A 361 9.73 -26.48 20.55
CA THR A 361 9.75 -27.58 19.59
C THR A 361 9.59 -27.03 18.17
N PRO A 362 10.48 -27.34 17.23
CA PRO A 362 10.31 -26.97 15.83
C PRO A 362 9.00 -27.56 15.29
N SER A 363 8.18 -26.74 14.65
CA SER A 363 6.98 -27.21 13.96
C SER A 363 7.36 -27.95 12.67
N ASP A 364 6.60 -29.00 12.32
CA ASP A 364 6.68 -29.59 10.98
C ASP A 364 6.11 -28.61 9.96
N GLY A 365 6.98 -27.81 9.32
CA GLY A 365 6.59 -26.79 8.36
C GLY A 365 6.89 -25.35 8.82
N PRO A 366 6.32 -24.34 8.16
CA PRO A 366 6.50 -22.94 8.55
C PRO A 366 5.99 -22.67 9.97
N ALA A 367 6.74 -21.92 10.78
CA ALA A 367 6.33 -21.53 12.13
C ALA A 367 4.96 -20.83 12.12
N LEU A 368 4.21 -20.96 13.21
CA LEU A 368 2.86 -20.37 13.28
C LEU A 368 2.88 -18.85 13.11
N ALA A 369 3.92 -18.18 13.62
CA ALA A 369 4.09 -16.74 13.38
C ALA A 369 4.19 -16.40 11.89
N ASP A 370 4.95 -17.16 11.10
CA ASP A 370 5.05 -16.97 9.65
C ASP A 370 3.71 -17.25 8.95
N ARG A 371 2.98 -18.30 9.36
CA ARG A 371 1.65 -18.64 8.81
C ARG A 371 0.60 -17.56 9.11
N ILE A 372 0.65 -16.96 10.30
CA ILE A 372 -0.19 -15.80 10.67
C ILE A 372 0.10 -14.61 9.75
N VAL A 373 1.38 -14.32 9.48
CA VAL A 373 1.78 -13.25 8.55
C VAL A 373 1.30 -13.55 7.12
N MET A 374 1.46 -14.78 6.64
CA MET A 374 1.01 -15.21 5.31
C MET A 374 -0.51 -15.07 5.16
N GLU A 375 -1.29 -15.49 6.15
CA GLU A 375 -2.75 -15.37 6.13
C GLU A 375 -3.21 -13.90 6.20
N THR A 376 -2.51 -13.09 6.98
CA THR A 376 -2.75 -11.64 7.02
C THR A 376 -2.49 -10.99 5.67
N LEU A 377 -1.40 -11.34 5.00
CA LEU A 377 -1.08 -10.88 3.64
C LEU A 377 -2.18 -11.28 2.65
N ARG A 378 -2.65 -12.52 2.72
CA ARG A 378 -3.75 -13.00 1.87
C ARG A 378 -5.03 -12.19 2.06
N LEU A 379 -5.42 -11.97 3.32
CA LEU A 379 -6.71 -11.37 3.65
C LEU A 379 -6.74 -9.85 3.61
N SER A 380 -5.61 -9.15 3.76
CA SER A 380 -5.71 -7.73 4.04
C SER A 380 -4.69 -6.84 3.36
N GLN A 381 -3.43 -7.26 3.22
CA GLN A 381 -2.37 -6.33 2.82
C GLN A 381 -2.11 -6.31 1.31
N ALA A 382 -2.24 -7.44 0.62
CA ALA A 382 -1.99 -7.54 -0.80
C ALA A 382 -3.24 -7.13 -1.59
N GLU A 383 -3.46 -5.83 -1.81
CA GLU A 383 -4.70 -5.37 -2.45
C GLU A 383 -4.62 -5.47 -3.97
N TYR A 384 -3.55 -4.98 -4.59
CA TYR A 384 -3.48 -4.86 -6.05
C TYR A 384 -2.06 -4.64 -6.57
N LEU A 385 -1.92 -4.90 -7.87
CA LEU A 385 -0.75 -4.54 -8.66
C LEU A 385 -1.21 -3.75 -9.89
N TYR A 386 -0.61 -2.58 -10.14
CA TYR A 386 -0.90 -1.78 -11.33
C TYR A 386 0.21 -1.88 -12.37
N ARG A 387 -0.21 -1.91 -13.64
CA ARG A 387 0.63 -1.74 -14.83
C ARG A 387 -0.03 -0.75 -15.79
N ARG A 388 0.72 -0.21 -16.72
CA ARG A 388 0.21 0.61 -17.84
C ARG A 388 0.49 -0.08 -19.15
N LEU A 389 -0.49 -0.12 -20.02
CA LEU A 389 -0.34 -0.70 -21.34
C LEU A 389 0.46 0.24 -22.25
N ARG A 390 1.52 -0.30 -22.85
CA ARG A 390 2.35 0.39 -23.84
C ARG A 390 1.80 0.24 -25.25
N ASN A 391 1.08 -0.85 -25.52
CA ASN A 391 0.44 -1.19 -26.79
C ASN A 391 -0.98 -1.71 -26.52
N ASP A 392 -1.80 -1.78 -27.58
CA ASP A 392 -3.04 -2.53 -27.53
C ASP A 392 -2.71 -4.02 -27.42
N ILE A 393 -3.42 -4.75 -26.56
CA ILE A 393 -3.27 -6.20 -26.41
C ILE A 393 -4.63 -6.88 -26.44
N GLY A 394 -4.67 -8.11 -27.02
CA GLY A 394 -5.82 -9.00 -26.92
C GLY A 394 -5.71 -9.87 -25.67
N PHE A 395 -6.70 -9.85 -24.78
CA PHE A 395 -6.69 -10.65 -23.55
C PHE A 395 -8.09 -11.12 -23.19
N GLU A 396 -8.29 -12.42 -22.98
CA GLU A 396 -9.58 -13.04 -22.62
C GLU A 396 -10.74 -12.62 -23.57
N GLY A 397 -10.48 -12.51 -24.87
CA GLY A 397 -11.48 -12.08 -25.87
C GLY A 397 -11.73 -10.58 -25.93
N TYR A 398 -11.03 -9.78 -25.15
CA TYR A 398 -11.15 -8.32 -25.13
C TYR A 398 -9.90 -7.65 -25.72
N VAL A 399 -10.08 -6.40 -26.16
CA VAL A 399 -8.98 -5.48 -26.49
C VAL A 399 -8.73 -4.58 -25.29
N LEU A 400 -7.51 -4.60 -24.77
CA LEU A 400 -7.05 -3.72 -23.72
C LEU A 400 -6.22 -2.60 -24.36
N PRO A 401 -6.70 -1.31 -24.33
CA PRO A 401 -6.09 -0.25 -25.11
C PRO A 401 -4.77 0.27 -24.53
N LYS A 402 -3.87 0.69 -25.43
CA LYS A 402 -2.66 1.44 -25.08
C LYS A 402 -2.97 2.63 -24.16
N GLY A 403 -2.11 2.87 -23.19
CA GLY A 403 -2.22 3.98 -22.24
C GLY A 403 -3.14 3.72 -21.07
N TRP A 404 -4.00 2.70 -21.13
CA TRP A 404 -4.87 2.34 -20.01
C TRP A 404 -4.08 1.70 -18.88
N LEU A 405 -4.59 1.84 -17.65
CA LEU A 405 -4.11 1.07 -16.51
C LEU A 405 -4.67 -0.36 -16.57
N VAL A 406 -3.87 -1.29 -16.10
CA VAL A 406 -4.32 -2.62 -15.72
C VAL A 406 -4.16 -2.75 -14.22
N ARG A 407 -5.24 -3.09 -13.52
CA ARG A 407 -5.27 -3.46 -12.12
C ARG A 407 -5.38 -4.98 -11.99
N LEU A 408 -4.36 -5.63 -11.48
CA LEU A 408 -4.45 -7.00 -11.02
C LEU A 408 -5.06 -6.97 -9.62
N CYS A 409 -6.23 -7.57 -9.49
CA CYS A 409 -7.06 -7.53 -8.28
C CYS A 409 -6.64 -8.66 -7.34
N ILE A 410 -5.53 -8.48 -6.63
CA ILE A 410 -4.89 -9.52 -5.80
C ILE A 410 -5.77 -9.90 -4.61
N TRP A 411 -6.30 -8.89 -3.89
CA TRP A 411 -7.15 -9.11 -2.72
C TRP A 411 -8.41 -9.91 -3.06
N GLU A 412 -9.02 -9.58 -4.17
CA GLU A 412 -10.21 -10.25 -4.70
C GLU A 412 -9.88 -11.68 -5.15
N SER A 413 -8.72 -11.87 -5.77
CA SER A 413 -8.26 -13.17 -6.27
C SER A 413 -7.87 -14.13 -5.13
N HIS A 414 -7.30 -13.62 -4.04
CA HIS A 414 -7.01 -14.39 -2.83
C HIS A 414 -8.27 -14.85 -2.09
N ARG A 415 -9.45 -14.39 -2.50
CA ARG A 415 -10.76 -14.79 -1.97
C ARG A 415 -11.55 -15.69 -2.90
N ALA A 416 -10.92 -16.22 -3.93
CA ALA A 416 -11.54 -17.24 -4.79
C ALA A 416 -11.60 -18.57 -4.04
N SER A 417 -12.80 -19.15 -3.92
CA SER A 417 -13.05 -20.42 -3.22
C SER A 417 -12.31 -21.60 -3.84
N ASP A 418 -12.05 -21.55 -5.14
CA ASP A 418 -11.34 -22.58 -5.89
C ASP A 418 -9.88 -22.75 -5.40
N ASN A 419 -9.25 -21.64 -4.98
CA ASN A 419 -7.89 -21.65 -4.48
C ASN A 419 -7.83 -21.72 -2.94
N PHE A 420 -8.80 -21.12 -2.25
CA PHE A 420 -8.82 -21.01 -0.80
C PHE A 420 -10.20 -21.39 -0.26
N PRO A 421 -10.40 -22.64 0.21
CA PRO A 421 -11.63 -23.02 0.90
C PRO A 421 -11.91 -22.09 2.08
N GLU A 422 -13.18 -21.73 2.31
CA GLU A 422 -13.60 -20.72 3.29
C GLU A 422 -12.76 -19.44 3.19
N PRO A 423 -12.77 -18.75 2.03
CA PRO A 423 -11.74 -17.74 1.69
C PRO A 423 -11.75 -16.51 2.59
N ASP A 424 -12.87 -16.20 3.24
CA ASP A 424 -12.99 -15.05 4.16
C ASP A 424 -12.63 -15.40 5.62
N ARG A 425 -12.42 -16.70 5.94
CA ARG A 425 -11.99 -17.16 7.26
C ARG A 425 -10.50 -16.93 7.45
N PHE A 426 -10.11 -16.39 8.61
CA PHE A 426 -8.71 -16.30 9.04
C PHE A 426 -8.24 -17.68 9.55
N ASP A 427 -7.46 -18.37 8.74
CA ASP A 427 -6.96 -19.72 9.03
C ASP A 427 -5.48 -19.87 8.62
N PRO A 428 -4.53 -19.54 9.51
CA PRO A 428 -3.11 -19.74 9.28
C PRO A 428 -2.70 -21.17 8.92
N ASP A 429 -3.44 -22.19 9.37
CA ASP A 429 -3.13 -23.60 9.10
C ASP A 429 -3.38 -24.01 7.65
N ARG A 430 -4.04 -23.17 6.85
CA ARG A 430 -4.14 -23.42 5.41
C ARG A 430 -2.78 -23.52 4.73
N PHE A 431 -1.75 -22.86 5.27
CA PHE A 431 -0.38 -22.88 4.76
C PHE A 431 0.45 -24.11 5.20
N LEU A 432 -0.12 -25.01 5.99
CA LEU A 432 0.41 -26.36 6.20
C LEU A 432 0.02 -27.33 5.08
N ARG A 433 -0.97 -26.97 4.27
CA ARG A 433 -1.41 -27.75 3.12
C ARG A 433 -0.68 -27.27 1.87
N ASP A 434 -0.42 -28.17 0.95
CA ASP A 434 0.15 -27.79 -0.34
C ASP A 434 -0.78 -26.83 -1.07
N GLN A 435 -0.28 -25.62 -1.31
CA GLN A 435 -0.95 -24.62 -2.12
C GLN A 435 -0.20 -24.47 -3.45
N PRO A 436 -0.91 -24.38 -4.58
CA PRO A 436 -0.25 -24.04 -5.84
C PRO A 436 0.49 -22.70 -5.69
N ARG A 437 1.77 -22.65 -6.06
CA ARG A 437 2.56 -21.41 -5.98
C ARG A 437 1.92 -20.24 -6.71
N THR A 438 1.10 -20.53 -7.72
CA THR A 438 0.34 -19.53 -8.48
C THR A 438 -0.90 -19.02 -7.75
N ALA A 439 -1.37 -19.70 -6.70
CA ALA A 439 -2.55 -19.30 -5.95
C ALA A 439 -2.28 -18.22 -4.89
N TYR A 440 -1.01 -17.89 -4.60
CA TYR A 440 -0.63 -16.93 -3.57
C TYR A 440 0.39 -15.92 -4.10
N MET A 441 -0.01 -14.65 -4.26
CA MET A 441 0.77 -13.61 -4.92
C MET A 441 0.77 -12.26 -4.17
N PRO A 442 1.03 -12.21 -2.86
CA PRO A 442 0.96 -10.95 -2.11
C PRO A 442 2.08 -9.96 -2.46
N PHE A 443 3.19 -10.47 -3.02
CA PHE A 443 4.38 -9.70 -3.35
C PHE A 443 4.58 -9.48 -4.85
N GLY A 444 3.59 -9.83 -5.66
CA GLY A 444 3.71 -9.84 -7.11
C GLY A 444 4.21 -11.20 -7.63
N GLY A 445 4.14 -11.40 -8.94
CA GLY A 445 4.41 -12.71 -9.57
C GLY A 445 5.23 -12.64 -10.86
N ASP A 446 5.87 -11.51 -11.16
CA ASP A 446 6.74 -11.31 -12.33
C ASP A 446 8.19 -11.04 -11.91
N ARG A 447 9.05 -10.68 -12.86
CA ARG A 447 10.45 -10.29 -12.57
C ARG A 447 10.54 -9.08 -11.63
N HIS A 448 9.53 -8.24 -11.59
CA HIS A 448 9.42 -7.09 -10.70
C HIS A 448 8.72 -7.42 -9.37
N ALA A 449 8.68 -8.69 -8.96
CA ALA A 449 8.21 -9.10 -7.65
C ALA A 449 9.02 -8.39 -6.54
N CYS A 450 8.40 -8.26 -5.36
CA CYS A 450 9.01 -7.55 -4.25
C CYS A 450 10.31 -8.22 -3.76
N ASN A 451 11.41 -7.50 -3.73
CA ASN A 451 12.68 -7.99 -3.16
C ASN A 451 12.71 -7.97 -1.62
N GLY A 452 11.74 -7.29 -0.98
CA GLY A 452 11.64 -7.15 0.48
C GLY A 452 10.84 -8.25 1.18
N VAL A 453 10.53 -9.36 0.51
CA VAL A 453 9.74 -10.47 1.08
C VAL A 453 10.36 -10.99 2.39
N SER A 454 11.65 -11.32 2.37
CA SER A 454 12.36 -11.81 3.54
C SER A 454 12.33 -10.79 4.67
N LEU A 455 12.62 -9.52 4.37
CA LEU A 455 12.67 -8.45 5.37
C LEU A 455 11.31 -8.21 6.03
N SER A 456 10.23 -8.13 5.25
CA SER A 456 8.89 -7.93 5.81
C SER A 456 8.44 -9.10 6.68
N ASN A 457 8.71 -10.33 6.25
CA ASN A 457 8.33 -11.52 7.02
C ASN A 457 9.14 -11.62 8.32
N VAL A 458 10.46 -11.41 8.28
CA VAL A 458 11.30 -11.48 9.48
C VAL A 458 10.92 -10.41 10.49
N ILE A 459 10.70 -9.15 10.07
CA ILE A 459 10.26 -8.08 10.98
C ILE A 459 8.93 -8.45 11.65
N CYS A 460 7.94 -8.91 10.86
CA CYS A 460 6.63 -9.24 11.40
C CYS A 460 6.68 -10.45 12.34
N ARG A 461 7.43 -11.50 11.98
CA ARG A 461 7.62 -12.66 12.81
C ARG A 461 8.29 -12.30 14.14
N VAL A 462 9.44 -11.65 14.09
CA VAL A 462 10.20 -11.26 15.28
C VAL A 462 9.39 -10.39 16.22
N PHE A 463 8.66 -9.40 15.69
CA PHE A 463 7.77 -8.58 16.50
C PHE A 463 6.68 -9.41 17.18
N LEU A 464 6.01 -10.30 16.44
CA LEU A 464 4.91 -11.11 16.95
C LEU A 464 5.40 -12.12 18.01
N GLU A 465 6.55 -12.74 17.78
CA GLU A 465 7.18 -13.64 18.74
C GLU A 465 7.56 -12.92 20.02
N GLU A 466 8.24 -11.76 19.93
CA GLU A 466 8.66 -10.96 21.09
C GLU A 466 7.45 -10.46 21.89
N LEU A 467 6.43 -9.95 21.20
CA LEU A 467 5.17 -9.53 21.81
C LEU A 467 4.51 -10.69 22.58
N THR A 468 4.49 -11.90 22.00
CA THR A 468 3.78 -13.04 22.59
C THR A 468 4.58 -13.72 23.71
N ARG A 469 5.91 -13.73 23.63
CA ARG A 469 6.80 -14.24 24.69
C ARG A 469 6.78 -13.34 25.93
N SER A 470 6.88 -12.03 25.72
CA SER A 470 7.09 -11.07 26.82
C SER A 470 5.80 -10.57 27.46
N TYR A 471 4.66 -10.64 26.75
CA TYR A 471 3.41 -10.05 27.21
C TYR A 471 2.20 -10.97 27.04
N THR A 472 1.27 -10.86 27.99
CA THR A 472 -0.14 -11.14 27.75
C THR A 472 -0.72 -9.88 27.12
N TRP A 473 -1.33 -10.00 25.95
CA TRP A 473 -1.75 -8.85 25.19
C TRP A 473 -3.13 -9.01 24.55
N SER A 474 -3.77 -7.89 24.28
CA SER A 474 -5.02 -7.80 23.53
C SER A 474 -5.08 -6.49 22.76
N VAL A 475 -5.97 -6.45 21.77
CA VAL A 475 -6.20 -5.25 20.95
C VAL A 475 -7.67 -4.87 21.05
N VAL A 476 -7.93 -3.59 21.21
CA VAL A 476 -9.29 -3.01 21.24
C VAL A 476 -9.45 -1.99 20.13
N GLY A 477 -10.67 -1.83 19.61
CA GLY A 477 -10.97 -0.88 18.54
C GLY A 477 -10.45 -1.31 17.16
N ALA A 478 -10.25 -2.62 16.94
CA ALA A 478 -9.78 -3.18 15.67
C ALA A 478 -10.92 -3.42 14.65
N ASP A 479 -12.18 -3.32 15.06
CA ASP A 479 -13.34 -3.71 14.25
C ASP A 479 -13.59 -2.80 13.04
N ALA A 480 -13.13 -1.55 13.11
CA ALA A 480 -13.31 -0.58 12.04
C ALA A 480 -12.14 -0.61 11.06
N VAL A 481 -12.48 -0.57 9.77
CA VAL A 481 -11.52 -0.47 8.66
C VAL A 481 -11.66 0.89 7.98
N GLU A 482 -10.54 1.55 7.75
CA GLU A 482 -10.47 2.88 7.18
C GLU A 482 -9.68 2.89 5.86
N ARG A 483 -10.02 3.82 4.94
CA ARG A 483 -9.22 4.07 3.76
C ARG A 483 -8.05 5.01 4.11
N GLU A 484 -6.83 4.60 3.84
CA GLU A 484 -5.64 5.43 4.02
C GLU A 484 -5.32 6.22 2.75
N PHE A 485 -5.62 7.51 2.74
CA PHE A 485 -5.41 8.37 1.56
C PHE A 485 -4.04 9.04 1.52
N ARG A 486 -3.34 9.07 2.63
CA ARG A 486 -2.09 9.84 2.74
C ARG A 486 -0.96 9.27 1.86
N HIS A 487 -0.94 7.94 1.69
CA HIS A 487 0.15 7.27 1.03
C HIS A 487 -0.24 6.52 -0.25
N TRP A 488 -1.26 5.68 -0.24
CA TRP A 488 -1.62 4.83 -1.38
C TRP A 488 -3.10 4.49 -1.46
N SER A 489 -3.91 5.14 -0.67
CA SER A 489 -5.34 4.79 -0.58
C SER A 489 -5.58 3.31 -0.25
N HIS A 490 -4.74 2.73 0.61
CA HIS A 490 -4.93 1.38 1.12
C HIS A 490 -6.00 1.34 2.20
N TRP A 491 -6.61 0.18 2.38
CA TRP A 491 -7.41 -0.11 3.54
C TRP A 491 -6.50 -0.48 4.71
N ARG A 492 -6.86 -0.06 5.91
CA ARG A 492 -6.13 -0.35 7.14
C ARG A 492 -7.08 -0.48 8.34
N PRO A 493 -6.66 -1.14 9.41
CA PRO A 493 -7.37 -1.06 10.68
C PRO A 493 -7.48 0.38 11.18
N SER A 494 -8.49 0.64 12.02
CA SER A 494 -8.77 1.97 12.57
C SER A 494 -7.55 2.56 13.27
N ARG A 495 -7.34 3.87 13.09
CA ARG A 495 -6.33 4.64 13.84
C ARG A 495 -6.59 4.69 15.34
N ARG A 496 -7.79 4.28 15.76
CA ARG A 496 -8.18 4.21 17.19
C ARG A 496 -7.81 2.88 17.84
N MET A 497 -7.31 1.93 17.05
CA MET A 497 -6.82 0.64 17.55
C MET A 497 -5.79 0.85 18.67
N ARG A 498 -5.97 0.18 19.80
CA ARG A 498 -5.07 0.25 20.95
C ARG A 498 -4.59 -1.13 21.34
N LEU A 499 -3.31 -1.22 21.60
CA LEU A 499 -2.64 -2.40 22.13
C LEU A 499 -2.59 -2.31 23.66
N ARG A 500 -3.11 -3.33 24.35
CA ARG A 500 -2.99 -3.52 25.80
C ARG A 500 -1.91 -4.56 26.05
N LEU A 501 -1.03 -4.27 26.99
CA LEU A 501 0.15 -5.08 27.31
C LEU A 501 0.23 -5.30 28.80
N GLU A 502 0.33 -6.58 29.22
CA GLU A 502 0.59 -6.99 30.60
C GLU A 502 1.83 -7.88 30.59
N PRO A 503 2.94 -7.47 31.27
CA PRO A 503 4.16 -8.28 31.31
C PRO A 503 3.90 -9.68 31.84
N ARG A 504 4.45 -10.70 31.20
CA ARG A 504 4.38 -12.08 31.69
C ARG A 504 5.40 -12.28 32.82
N ARG A 505 4.94 -12.84 33.95
CA ARG A 505 5.77 -13.06 35.14
C ARG A 505 6.89 -14.07 34.87
N ASP A 506 6.66 -15.04 34.02
CA ASP A 506 7.60 -16.13 33.72
C ASP A 506 8.73 -15.68 32.78
N ALA A 507 8.52 -14.68 31.94
CA ALA A 507 9.53 -14.18 30.99
C ALA A 507 10.68 -13.40 31.67
N PHE A 508 10.42 -12.82 32.86
CA PHE A 508 11.41 -12.02 33.58
C PHE A 508 12.26 -12.82 34.59
N SER A 509 11.87 -14.06 34.92
CA SER A 509 12.66 -14.90 35.83
C SER A 509 13.88 -15.53 35.17
N ALA A 510 13.87 -15.73 33.86
CA ALA A 510 14.96 -16.34 33.10
C ALA A 510 16.12 -15.37 32.78
N ALA A 511 15.87 -14.04 32.76
CA ALA A 511 16.87 -13.02 32.44
C ALA A 511 17.62 -12.45 33.66
N GLY A 512 17.27 -12.87 34.88
CA GLY A 512 17.67 -12.21 36.12
C GLY A 512 18.51 -13.00 37.12
N GLN A 513 19.17 -14.11 36.73
CA GLN A 513 20.20 -14.71 37.62
C GLN A 513 21.62 -14.50 37.06
N PRO A 514 22.40 -13.54 37.62
CA PRO A 514 23.83 -13.59 37.41
C PRO A 514 24.36 -14.88 38.02
N ALA A 515 25.17 -15.63 37.27
CA ALA A 515 25.85 -16.83 37.73
C ALA A 515 26.50 -16.57 39.10
N ARG A 516 25.99 -17.20 40.14
CA ARG A 516 26.68 -17.25 41.44
C ARG A 516 27.96 -18.01 41.20
N SER A 517 29.09 -17.29 41.19
CA SER A 517 30.42 -17.90 41.30
C SER A 517 30.46 -18.72 42.58
N GLN A 518 30.54 -20.02 42.43
CA GLN A 518 30.98 -20.87 43.53
C GLN A 518 32.49 -20.67 43.66
N ALA A 519 32.89 -20.10 44.81
CA ALA A 519 34.24 -20.03 45.28
C ALA A 519 34.72 -21.41 45.77
#